data_298402025adddafaf2706a8a59bdf050
#
_entry.id   298402025adddafaf2706a8a59bdf050
#
_cell.length_a   1.000
_cell.length_b   1.000
_cell.length_c   1.000
_cell.angle_alpha   90.00
_cell.angle_beta   90.00
_cell.angle_gamma   90.00
#
_symmetry.space_group_name_H-M   'P 1'
#
loop_
_entity.id
_entity.type
_entity.pdbx_description
1 polymer ?
#
loop_
_entity_poly.entity_id
_entity_poly.type
_entity_poly.pdbx_seq_one_letter_code
_entity_poly.pdbx_strand_id
1 'polypeptide(L)'
;MTIIECNEEQFVNDFYDLIVGLWYGDKYDTQNKQHINHIKRKIHVTFEDFSVALCAYTDEGEPIGFFWYKHDTGLEGVGFSGKDAHIISCELIEKFQRQGIGTLLLNEVCNRVKSNGGECLYTDTYTANGDSMMFYIKRGFIPVALLPGLNGINDDGQVFMYKKL
;
A
#
# COMPACT_ATOMS: atom_id res chain seq x y z
N MET A 1 -2.79 -11.11 17.82
CA MET A 1 -2.82 -10.22 16.64
C MET A 1 -3.73 -10.83 15.58
N THR A 2 -4.64 -10.05 15.04
CA THR A 2 -5.62 -10.46 14.03
C THR A 2 -5.41 -9.66 12.75
N ILE A 3 -5.52 -10.32 11.58
CA ILE A 3 -5.52 -9.65 10.27
C ILE A 3 -6.90 -9.83 9.65
N ILE A 4 -7.54 -8.71 9.31
CA ILE A 4 -8.88 -8.70 8.71
C ILE A 4 -8.91 -7.79 7.48
N GLU A 5 -9.89 -8.00 6.63
CA GLU A 5 -10.23 -7.08 5.56
C GLU A 5 -11.16 -6.01 6.12
N CYS A 6 -10.75 -4.75 6.00
CA CYS A 6 -11.53 -3.60 6.45
C CYS A 6 -12.37 -3.04 5.31
N ASN A 7 -13.60 -2.63 5.62
CA ASN A 7 -14.36 -1.75 4.75
C ASN A 7 -13.83 -0.31 4.85
N GLU A 8 -14.29 0.57 3.95
CA GLU A 8 -13.85 1.97 3.88
C GLU A 8 -14.05 2.71 5.20
N GLU A 9 -15.23 2.57 5.84
CA GLU A 9 -15.57 3.25 7.08
C GLU A 9 -14.60 2.87 8.21
N GLN A 10 -14.38 1.58 8.41
CA GLN A 10 -13.44 1.08 9.41
C GLN A 10 -12.02 1.54 9.10
N PHE A 11 -11.59 1.43 7.85
CA PHE A 11 -10.25 1.87 7.43
C PHE A 11 -10.02 3.36 7.69
N VAL A 12 -10.99 4.21 7.36
CA VAL A 12 -10.90 5.65 7.63
C VAL A 12 -10.85 5.94 9.12
N ASN A 13 -11.69 5.26 9.93
CA ASN A 13 -11.71 5.48 11.37
C ASN A 13 -10.38 5.11 12.04
N ASP A 14 -9.76 4.02 11.61
CA ASP A 14 -8.60 3.43 12.28
C ASP A 14 -7.25 3.91 11.73
N PHE A 15 -7.19 4.28 10.44
CA PHE A 15 -5.92 4.54 9.74
C PHE A 15 -5.85 5.88 9.01
N TYR A 16 -6.85 6.76 9.16
CA TYR A 16 -6.87 8.05 8.47
C TYR A 16 -5.59 8.87 8.71
N ASP A 17 -5.21 9.05 9.97
CA ASP A 17 -4.04 9.85 10.33
C ASP A 17 -2.74 9.22 9.82
N LEU A 18 -2.66 7.88 9.82
CA LEU A 18 -1.51 7.15 9.32
C LEU A 18 -1.35 7.34 7.80
N ILE A 19 -2.44 7.27 7.05
CA ILE A 19 -2.42 7.47 5.60
C ILE A 19 -2.16 8.93 5.21
N VAL A 20 -2.65 9.87 6.01
CA VAL A 20 -2.34 11.29 5.86
C VAL A 20 -0.85 11.53 6.02
N GLY A 21 -0.24 11.00 7.07
CA GLY A 21 1.20 11.07 7.31
C GLY A 21 2.00 10.50 6.16
N LEU A 22 1.59 9.34 5.64
CA LEU A 22 2.25 8.67 4.53
C LEU A 22 2.17 9.46 3.21
N TRP A 23 1.02 10.00 2.86
CA TRP A 23 0.81 10.63 1.55
C TRP A 23 1.20 12.11 1.50
N TYR A 24 1.13 12.81 2.62
CA TYR A 24 1.27 14.27 2.65
C TYR A 24 2.30 14.77 3.66
N GLY A 25 2.65 13.96 4.67
CA GLY A 25 3.59 14.36 5.73
C GLY A 25 3.21 15.70 6.37
N ASP A 26 4.20 16.53 6.66
CA ASP A 26 4.03 17.83 7.31
C ASP A 26 3.33 18.89 6.43
N LYS A 27 3.08 18.59 5.16
CA LYS A 27 2.38 19.50 4.23
C LYS A 27 0.88 19.51 4.41
N TYR A 28 0.36 18.62 5.26
CA TYR A 28 -1.08 18.49 5.46
C TYR A 28 -1.59 19.40 6.57
N ASP A 29 -2.56 20.23 6.22
CA ASP A 29 -3.29 21.04 7.20
C ASP A 29 -4.54 20.29 7.65
N THR A 30 -4.51 19.75 8.88
CA THR A 30 -5.60 18.98 9.50
C THR A 30 -6.86 19.82 9.76
N GLN A 31 -6.78 21.14 9.69
CA GLN A 31 -7.92 22.05 9.87
C GLN A 31 -8.50 22.54 8.54
N ASN A 32 -7.80 22.32 7.44
CA ASN A 32 -8.27 22.70 6.11
C ASN A 32 -9.29 21.70 5.57
N LYS A 33 -10.57 22.08 5.56
CA LYS A 33 -11.66 21.23 5.07
C LYS A 33 -11.47 20.75 3.63
N GLN A 34 -10.80 21.51 2.77
CA GLN A 34 -10.52 21.11 1.41
C GLN A 34 -9.50 19.95 1.36
N HIS A 35 -8.45 20.00 2.20
CA HIS A 35 -7.50 18.90 2.35
C HIS A 35 -8.18 17.64 2.87
N ILE A 36 -8.97 17.75 3.93
CA ILE A 36 -9.71 16.63 4.51
C ILE A 36 -10.63 15.98 3.45
N ASN A 37 -11.41 16.78 2.74
CA ASN A 37 -12.34 16.27 1.71
C ASN A 37 -11.58 15.65 0.55
N HIS A 38 -10.45 16.21 0.14
CA HIS A 38 -9.62 15.65 -0.92
C HIS A 38 -9.11 14.24 -0.56
N ILE A 39 -8.59 14.06 0.65
CA ILE A 39 -8.06 12.76 1.10
C ILE A 39 -9.19 11.74 1.24
N LYS A 40 -10.29 12.10 1.90
CA LYS A 40 -11.44 11.20 2.03
C LYS A 40 -11.96 10.76 0.66
N ARG A 41 -12.05 11.68 -0.30
CA ARG A 41 -12.43 11.34 -1.67
C ARG A 41 -11.42 10.41 -2.34
N LYS A 42 -10.12 10.63 -2.15
CA LYS A 42 -9.08 9.75 -2.70
C LYS A 42 -9.18 8.34 -2.12
N ILE A 43 -9.39 8.20 -0.82
CA ILE A 43 -9.63 6.92 -0.17
C ILE A 43 -10.88 6.26 -0.76
N HIS A 44 -12.00 6.98 -0.81
CA HIS A 44 -13.27 6.49 -1.34
C HIS A 44 -13.14 5.96 -2.77
N VAL A 45 -12.59 6.75 -3.68
CA VAL A 45 -12.37 6.33 -5.08
C VAL A 45 -11.48 5.09 -5.17
N THR A 46 -10.48 4.97 -4.31
CA THR A 46 -9.62 3.79 -4.28
C THR A 46 -10.38 2.54 -3.82
N PHE A 47 -11.29 2.67 -2.83
CA PHE A 47 -12.16 1.55 -2.42
C PHE A 47 -13.19 1.19 -3.48
N GLU A 48 -13.77 2.15 -4.21
CA GLU A 48 -14.69 1.88 -5.33
C GLU A 48 -14.02 1.12 -6.49
N ASP A 49 -12.70 1.24 -6.64
CA ASP A 49 -11.89 0.55 -7.66
C ASP A 49 -11.50 -0.90 -7.26
N PHE A 50 -12.36 -1.55 -6.49
CA PHE A 50 -12.20 -2.95 -6.04
C PHE A 50 -10.88 -3.22 -5.30
N SER A 51 -10.41 -2.27 -4.53
CA SER A 51 -9.24 -2.47 -3.68
C SER A 51 -9.59 -3.19 -2.39
N VAL A 52 -8.58 -3.83 -1.81
CA VAL A 52 -8.67 -4.58 -0.56
C VAL A 52 -7.69 -4.00 0.45
N ALA A 53 -8.19 -3.57 1.60
CA ALA A 53 -7.37 -3.13 2.73
C ALA A 53 -7.28 -4.26 3.76
N LEU A 54 -6.11 -4.90 3.87
CA LEU A 54 -5.81 -5.86 4.94
C LEU A 54 -5.21 -5.12 6.12
N CYS A 55 -5.91 -5.14 7.24
CA CYS A 55 -5.58 -4.41 8.45
C CYS A 55 -5.22 -5.35 9.58
N ALA A 56 -4.15 -5.02 10.30
CA ALA A 56 -3.70 -5.77 11.47
C ALA A 56 -4.09 -5.04 12.75
N TYR A 57 -4.52 -5.81 13.75
CA TYR A 57 -4.92 -5.33 15.07
C TYR A 57 -4.29 -6.17 16.17
N THR A 58 -4.04 -5.58 17.33
CA THR A 58 -3.69 -6.32 18.55
C THR A 58 -4.87 -7.19 19.01
N ASP A 59 -4.65 -8.05 20.00
CA ASP A 59 -5.72 -8.88 20.57
C ASP A 59 -6.74 -8.03 21.34
N GLU A 60 -6.35 -6.81 21.76
CA GLU A 60 -7.22 -5.81 22.38
C GLU A 60 -7.96 -4.92 21.37
N GLY A 61 -7.72 -5.10 20.05
CA GLY A 61 -8.37 -4.35 18.98
C GLY A 61 -7.68 -3.03 18.62
N GLU A 62 -6.45 -2.79 19.10
CA GLU A 62 -5.70 -1.60 18.72
C GLU A 62 -5.18 -1.73 17.27
N PRO A 63 -5.36 -0.72 16.39
CA PRO A 63 -4.82 -0.77 15.04
C PRO A 63 -3.29 -0.79 15.03
N ILE A 64 -2.73 -1.66 14.21
CA ILE A 64 -1.28 -1.85 14.04
C ILE A 64 -0.79 -1.25 12.74
N GLY A 65 -1.53 -1.48 11.65
CA GLY A 65 -1.17 -1.05 10.32
C GLY A 65 -1.91 -1.82 9.24
N PHE A 66 -1.56 -1.57 7.99
CA PHE A 66 -2.29 -2.13 6.85
C PHE A 66 -1.39 -2.42 5.65
N PHE A 67 -1.90 -3.28 4.76
CA PHE A 67 -1.55 -3.39 3.35
C PHE A 67 -2.80 -3.14 2.52
N TRP A 68 -2.71 -2.17 1.60
CA TRP A 68 -3.79 -1.81 0.70
C TRP A 68 -3.38 -2.17 -0.73
N TYR A 69 -4.13 -3.04 -1.37
CA TYR A 69 -3.84 -3.51 -2.72
C TYR A 69 -5.12 -3.60 -3.56
N LYS A 70 -4.96 -3.63 -4.87
CA LYS A 70 -6.06 -3.89 -5.80
C LYS A 70 -5.66 -4.92 -6.84
N HIS A 71 -6.63 -5.67 -7.34
CA HIS A 71 -6.43 -6.46 -8.54
C HIS A 71 -6.41 -5.52 -9.74
N ASP A 72 -5.35 -5.58 -10.53
CA ASP A 72 -5.12 -4.66 -11.62
C ASP A 72 -4.38 -5.36 -12.76
N THR A 73 -4.57 -4.87 -13.98
CA THR A 73 -3.85 -5.31 -15.17
C THR A 73 -2.40 -4.84 -15.20
N GLY A 74 -1.97 -4.08 -14.20
CA GLY A 74 -0.61 -3.54 -14.12
C GLY A 74 -0.38 -2.33 -15.02
N LEU A 75 0.88 -2.04 -15.26
CA LEU A 75 1.28 -1.05 -16.26
C LEU A 75 0.88 -1.55 -17.65
N GLU A 76 0.24 -0.71 -18.46
CA GLU A 76 -0.09 -1.06 -19.84
C GLU A 76 1.13 -1.62 -20.57
N GLY A 77 0.98 -2.80 -21.16
CA GLY A 77 2.05 -3.48 -21.90
C GLY A 77 2.98 -4.37 -21.08
N VAL A 78 2.78 -4.54 -19.78
CA VAL A 78 3.64 -5.38 -18.91
C VAL A 78 3.05 -6.79 -18.67
N GLY A 79 1.99 -7.18 -19.34
CA GLY A 79 1.55 -8.58 -19.39
C GLY A 79 1.01 -9.17 -18.08
N PHE A 80 0.58 -8.32 -17.13
CA PHE A 80 -0.10 -8.78 -15.94
C PHE A 80 -1.54 -9.19 -16.25
N SER A 81 -2.01 -10.23 -15.59
CA SER A 81 -3.42 -10.64 -15.67
C SER A 81 -4.27 -9.79 -14.71
N GLY A 82 -5.57 -9.64 -15.00
CA GLY A 82 -6.49 -8.95 -14.08
C GLY A 82 -6.67 -9.64 -12.72
N LYS A 83 -5.96 -10.75 -12.47
CA LYS A 83 -5.91 -11.47 -11.19
C LYS A 83 -4.66 -11.13 -10.37
N ASP A 84 -3.66 -10.56 -11.01
CA ASP A 84 -2.48 -10.04 -10.33
C ASP A 84 -2.83 -8.82 -9.49
N ALA A 85 -1.97 -8.40 -8.59
CA ALA A 85 -2.31 -7.30 -7.73
C ALA A 85 -1.20 -6.25 -7.61
N HIS A 86 -1.65 -5.00 -7.52
CA HIS A 86 -0.84 -3.84 -7.21
C HIS A 86 -0.99 -3.47 -5.73
N ILE A 87 0.12 -3.41 -5.01
CA ILE A 87 0.17 -2.87 -3.67
C ILE A 87 0.16 -1.34 -3.79
N ILE A 88 -0.95 -0.72 -3.39
CA ILE A 88 -1.17 0.72 -3.48
C ILE A 88 -0.42 1.43 -2.35
N SER A 89 -0.48 0.87 -1.14
CA SER A 89 0.09 1.48 0.06
C SER A 89 0.26 0.44 1.16
N CYS A 90 1.28 0.60 1.98
CA CYS A 90 1.43 -0.17 3.20
C CYS A 90 2.10 0.66 4.27
N GLU A 91 1.60 0.59 5.49
CA GLU A 91 2.17 1.30 6.62
C GLU A 91 1.90 0.57 7.93
N LEU A 92 2.81 0.72 8.87
CA LEU A 92 2.66 0.28 10.25
C LEU A 92 2.89 1.46 11.18
N ILE A 93 2.10 1.56 12.21
CA ILE A 93 2.32 2.49 13.31
C ILE A 93 3.72 2.22 13.90
N GLU A 94 4.50 3.26 14.13
CA GLU A 94 5.94 3.20 14.43
C GLU A 94 6.29 2.19 15.54
N LYS A 95 5.52 2.20 16.65
CA LYS A 95 5.74 1.29 17.79
C LYS A 95 5.62 -0.21 17.44
N PHE A 96 5.00 -0.55 16.31
CA PHE A 96 4.83 -1.92 15.84
C PHE A 96 5.76 -2.30 14.68
N GLN A 97 6.59 -1.36 14.23
CA GLN A 97 7.54 -1.63 13.16
C GLN A 97 8.68 -2.56 13.62
N ARG A 98 9.38 -3.15 12.66
CA ARG A 98 10.54 -4.04 12.86
C ARG A 98 10.27 -5.31 13.69
N GLN A 99 9.01 -5.67 13.90
CA GLN A 99 8.56 -6.88 14.63
C GLN A 99 8.10 -8.01 13.69
N GLY A 100 8.32 -7.89 12.39
CA GLY A 100 7.91 -8.89 11.39
C GLY A 100 6.47 -8.76 10.90
N ILE A 101 5.66 -7.86 11.45
CA ILE A 101 4.23 -7.72 11.14
C ILE A 101 4.01 -7.37 9.66
N GLY A 102 4.80 -6.45 9.09
CA GLY A 102 4.72 -6.13 7.67
C GLY A 102 4.99 -7.34 6.77
N THR A 103 5.84 -8.29 7.21
CA THR A 103 6.06 -9.54 6.48
C THR A 103 4.86 -10.47 6.58
N LEU A 104 4.20 -10.53 7.72
CA LEU A 104 2.98 -11.34 7.90
C LEU A 104 1.84 -10.80 7.02
N LEU A 105 1.63 -9.49 7.02
CA LEU A 105 0.63 -8.84 6.14
C LEU A 105 0.94 -9.09 4.66
N LEU A 106 2.18 -8.90 4.22
CA LEU A 106 2.57 -9.17 2.83
C LEU A 106 2.35 -10.64 2.44
N ASN A 107 2.67 -11.58 3.33
CA ASN A 107 2.42 -13.00 3.08
C ASN A 107 0.93 -13.30 2.92
N GLU A 108 0.08 -12.65 3.71
CA GLU A 108 -1.37 -12.77 3.57
C GLU A 108 -1.87 -12.21 2.23
N VAL A 109 -1.36 -11.05 1.79
CA VAL A 109 -1.62 -10.53 0.44
C VAL A 109 -1.20 -11.55 -0.63
N CYS A 110 0.02 -12.08 -0.54
CA CYS A 110 0.52 -13.10 -1.48
C CYS A 110 -0.42 -14.32 -1.54
N ASN A 111 -0.86 -14.82 -0.38
CA ASN A 111 -1.75 -15.98 -0.29
C ASN A 111 -3.10 -15.70 -0.94
N ARG A 112 -3.70 -14.54 -0.69
CA ARG A 112 -5.00 -14.15 -1.26
C ARG A 112 -4.93 -13.99 -2.77
N VAL A 113 -3.91 -13.29 -3.27
CA VAL A 113 -3.71 -13.11 -4.72
C VAL A 113 -3.51 -14.45 -5.40
N LYS A 114 -2.69 -15.32 -4.83
CA LYS A 114 -2.45 -16.67 -5.33
C LYS A 114 -3.72 -17.54 -5.34
N SER A 115 -4.52 -17.47 -4.27
CA SER A 115 -5.79 -18.20 -4.16
C SER A 115 -6.81 -17.71 -5.19
N ASN A 116 -6.72 -16.46 -5.63
CA ASN A 116 -7.52 -15.88 -6.71
C ASN A 116 -6.99 -16.22 -8.11
N GLY A 117 -5.87 -16.95 -8.20
CA GLY A 117 -5.23 -17.33 -9.45
C GLY A 117 -4.32 -16.25 -10.04
N GLY A 118 -3.89 -15.28 -9.23
CA GLY A 118 -2.84 -14.33 -9.59
C GLY A 118 -1.46 -14.98 -9.48
N GLU A 119 -0.55 -14.56 -10.33
CA GLU A 119 0.80 -15.12 -10.43
C GLU A 119 1.86 -14.13 -9.95
N CYS A 120 1.51 -12.85 -9.81
CA CYS A 120 2.45 -11.84 -9.35
C CYS A 120 1.82 -10.72 -8.54
N LEU A 121 2.69 -10.06 -7.77
CA LEU A 121 2.45 -8.78 -7.12
C LEU A 121 3.39 -7.73 -7.69
N TYR A 122 2.91 -6.52 -7.85
CA TYR A 122 3.77 -5.38 -8.14
C TYR A 122 3.51 -4.23 -7.17
N THR A 123 4.46 -3.33 -7.09
CA THR A 123 4.41 -2.13 -6.26
C THR A 123 5.34 -1.09 -6.85
N ASP A 124 5.15 0.14 -6.44
CA ASP A 124 6.11 1.21 -6.69
C ASP A 124 6.45 1.94 -5.38
N THR A 125 7.61 2.53 -5.36
CA THR A 125 8.07 3.36 -4.22
C THR A 125 9.00 4.45 -4.70
N TYR A 126 9.05 5.55 -3.97
CA TYR A 126 9.98 6.63 -4.27
C TYR A 126 11.43 6.18 -4.14
N THR A 127 12.30 6.64 -5.04
CA THR A 127 13.75 6.36 -5.00
C THR A 127 14.39 6.79 -3.69
N ALA A 128 13.91 7.86 -3.09
CA ALA A 128 14.36 8.33 -1.77
C ALA A 128 13.93 7.43 -0.60
N ASN A 129 12.93 6.55 -0.79
CA ASN A 129 12.45 5.65 0.27
C ASN A 129 13.23 4.32 0.28
N GLY A 130 14.50 4.39 0.70
CA GLY A 130 15.39 3.23 0.75
C GLY A 130 14.89 2.11 1.67
N ASP A 131 14.21 2.44 2.77
CA ASP A 131 13.66 1.46 3.70
C ASP A 131 12.54 0.62 3.05
N SER A 132 11.64 1.27 2.32
CA SER A 132 10.59 0.60 1.58
C SER A 132 11.17 -0.29 0.47
N MET A 133 12.10 0.22 -0.33
CA MET A 133 12.79 -0.58 -1.34
C MET A 133 13.45 -1.83 -0.74
N MET A 134 14.20 -1.66 0.35
CA MET A 134 14.88 -2.78 1.02
C MET A 134 13.89 -3.76 1.66
N PHE A 135 12.74 -3.28 2.13
CA PHE A 135 11.68 -4.15 2.62
C PHE A 135 11.21 -5.10 1.52
N TYR A 136 10.91 -4.58 0.34
CA TYR A 136 10.42 -5.36 -0.79
C TYR A 136 11.50 -6.26 -1.39
N ILE A 137 12.73 -5.77 -1.61
CA ILE A 137 13.85 -6.57 -2.15
C ILE A 137 14.12 -7.80 -1.27
N LYS A 138 14.20 -7.61 0.07
CA LYS A 138 14.42 -8.73 1.01
C LYS A 138 13.29 -9.77 0.99
N ARG A 139 12.15 -9.46 0.38
CA ARG A 139 10.98 -10.36 0.26
C ARG A 139 10.76 -10.86 -1.17
N GLY A 140 11.80 -10.72 -2.01
CA GLY A 140 11.85 -11.30 -3.34
C GLY A 140 11.22 -10.44 -4.43
N PHE A 141 10.97 -9.16 -4.18
CA PHE A 141 10.62 -8.22 -5.24
C PHE A 141 11.86 -7.83 -6.02
N ILE A 142 11.71 -7.70 -7.33
CA ILE A 142 12.76 -7.34 -8.27
C ILE A 142 12.42 -5.97 -8.87
N PRO A 143 13.32 -4.96 -8.79
CA PRO A 143 13.15 -3.71 -9.51
C PRO A 143 13.12 -3.94 -11.01
N VAL A 144 12.15 -3.36 -11.71
CA VAL A 144 11.96 -3.57 -13.17
C VAL A 144 11.94 -2.29 -13.98
N ALA A 145 11.61 -1.17 -13.35
CA ALA A 145 11.62 0.12 -14.03
C ALA A 145 11.92 1.26 -13.05
N LEU A 146 12.51 2.32 -13.56
CA LEU A 146 12.64 3.61 -12.90
C LEU A 146 11.95 4.66 -13.77
N LEU A 147 10.96 5.35 -13.24
CA LEU A 147 10.26 6.46 -13.90
C LEU A 147 10.61 7.78 -13.18
N PRO A 148 11.56 8.55 -13.71
CA PRO A 148 11.89 9.85 -13.15
C PRO A 148 10.75 10.85 -13.40
N GLY A 149 10.43 11.67 -12.42
CA GLY A 149 9.48 12.76 -12.56
C GLY A 149 8.02 12.34 -12.76
N LEU A 150 7.63 11.14 -12.34
CA LEU A 150 6.25 10.63 -12.51
C LEU A 150 5.21 11.54 -11.86
N ASN A 151 5.53 12.15 -10.71
CA ASN A 151 4.65 13.07 -10.00
C ASN A 151 5.04 14.55 -10.18
N GLY A 152 5.92 14.84 -11.13
CA GLY A 152 6.35 16.20 -11.47
C GLY A 152 7.85 16.33 -11.69
N ILE A 153 8.28 17.46 -12.24
CA ILE A 153 9.67 17.71 -12.66
C ILE A 153 10.69 17.71 -11.49
N ASN A 154 10.21 17.89 -10.27
CA ASN A 154 11.03 17.88 -9.06
C ASN A 154 10.93 16.57 -8.26
N ASP A 155 10.29 15.53 -8.84
CA ASP A 155 10.19 14.23 -8.25
C ASP A 155 11.45 13.40 -8.55
N ASP A 156 12.06 12.82 -7.52
CA ASP A 156 13.25 11.96 -7.63
C ASP A 156 12.96 10.65 -8.38
N GLY A 157 11.70 10.40 -8.71
CA GLY A 157 11.23 9.26 -9.47
C GLY A 157 10.71 8.11 -8.60
N GLN A 158 10.09 7.16 -9.29
CA GLN A 158 9.56 5.94 -8.68
C GLN A 158 10.24 4.70 -9.25
N VAL A 159 10.53 3.75 -8.36
CA VAL A 159 11.02 2.43 -8.70
C VAL A 159 9.85 1.47 -8.70
N PHE A 160 9.55 0.90 -9.86
CA PHE A 160 8.58 -0.17 -10.01
C PHE A 160 9.24 -1.52 -9.74
N MET A 161 8.59 -2.33 -8.95
CA MET A 161 9.08 -3.62 -8.50
C MET A 161 8.00 -4.68 -8.65
N TYR A 162 8.37 -5.90 -8.99
CA TYR A 162 7.43 -7.01 -9.02
C TYR A 162 7.97 -8.24 -8.30
N LYS A 163 7.06 -9.10 -7.87
CA LYS A 163 7.35 -10.40 -7.28
C LYS A 163 6.47 -11.46 -7.93
N LYS A 164 7.09 -12.51 -8.45
CA LYS A 164 6.37 -13.74 -8.84
C LYS A 164 5.94 -14.52 -7.60
N LEU A 165 4.70 -15.02 -7.58
CA LEU A 165 4.09 -15.74 -6.48
C LEU A 165 4.27 -17.27 -6.59
#